data_4cb49944c1d4cf274451e5f43ac87f6e
#
_entry.id   4cb49944c1d4cf274451e5f43ac87f6e
#
_cell.length_a   1.000
_cell.length_b   1.000
_cell.length_c   1.000
_cell.angle_alpha   90.00
_cell.angle_beta   90.00
_cell.angle_gamma   90.00
#
_symmetry.space_group_name_H-M   'P 1'
#
loop_
_entity.id
_entity.type
_entity.pdbx_description
1 polymer ?
#
loop_
_entity_poly.entity_id
_entity_poly.type
_entity_poly.pdbx_seq_one_letter_code
_entity_poly.pdbx_strand_id
1 'polypeptide(L)'
;MEKSGILKNKLFLYLTEFFAGMSVMAVELGASRLLAPYFSSSQIVWTIIIGTIMIAMALGNIYGGKSADRSPDPDKLYRRILIAAIWIALIPVVGKYIILGISALLIFTVSSNFLIIAAFVACMVIFVFPLFLLGTVTPSLVKYSVDSLDDSGKTVGTLGAFNTIGSIIGTFVPTFVTIPAVGTSITFLIFAGILIALAAVYFLSSHRGQKKVAVSAVIFVLCCGLGYSDSFAFWQNDLSYEGESIYNYLQVSEDDRRVILSTNVLFGVQSLYMKDGGLTGMYYDYAM
;
A
#
# COMPACT_ATOMS: atom_id res chain seq x y z
N MET A 1 -5.34 -35.01 6.10
CA MET A 1 -4.72 -34.00 6.97
C MET A 1 -5.78 -33.50 7.93
N GLU A 2 -5.53 -33.63 9.20
CA GLU A 2 -6.44 -33.10 10.21
C GLU A 2 -6.39 -31.56 10.13
N LYS A 3 -7.55 -30.93 9.77
CA LYS A 3 -7.63 -29.47 9.71
C LYS A 3 -7.29 -28.94 11.12
N SER A 4 -6.31 -28.05 11.25
CA SER A 4 -6.06 -27.33 12.51
C SER A 4 -7.38 -26.78 13.03
N GLY A 5 -7.60 -26.82 14.37
CA GLY A 5 -8.89 -26.47 14.97
C GLY A 5 -9.45 -25.10 14.50
N ILE A 6 -8.58 -24.13 14.26
CA ILE A 6 -8.97 -22.78 13.78
C ILE A 6 -9.47 -22.78 12.33
N LEU A 7 -9.00 -23.70 11.48
CA LEU A 7 -9.44 -23.81 10.08
C LEU A 7 -10.80 -24.52 9.94
N LYS A 8 -11.29 -25.17 10.99
CA LYS A 8 -12.68 -25.65 11.05
C LYS A 8 -13.67 -24.49 11.25
N ASN A 9 -13.17 -23.32 11.71
CA ASN A 9 -14.00 -22.13 11.88
C ASN A 9 -14.07 -21.38 10.56
N LYS A 10 -15.21 -21.52 9.85
CA LYS A 10 -15.48 -20.80 8.58
C LYS A 10 -15.41 -19.27 8.77
N LEU A 11 -15.78 -18.77 9.95
CA LEU A 11 -15.68 -17.32 10.24
C LEU A 11 -14.23 -16.82 10.14
N PHE A 12 -13.26 -17.58 10.65
CA PHE A 12 -11.85 -17.19 10.55
C PHE A 12 -11.37 -17.12 9.09
N LEU A 13 -11.83 -18.04 8.22
CA LEU A 13 -11.51 -18.01 6.79
C LEU A 13 -12.16 -16.79 6.11
N TYR A 14 -13.41 -16.46 6.43
CA TYR A 14 -14.10 -15.28 5.92
C TYR A 14 -13.45 -13.98 6.40
N LEU A 15 -13.03 -13.91 7.66
CA LEU A 15 -12.28 -12.76 8.18
C LEU A 15 -10.90 -12.63 7.51
N THR A 16 -10.25 -13.76 7.18
CA THR A 16 -8.99 -13.72 6.42
C THR A 16 -9.20 -13.08 5.05
N GLU A 17 -10.27 -13.45 4.34
CA GLU A 17 -10.61 -12.88 3.04
C GLU A 17 -10.97 -11.38 3.15
N PHE A 18 -11.76 -11.03 4.18
CA PHE A 18 -12.13 -9.65 4.47
C PHE A 18 -10.91 -8.75 4.70
N PHE A 19 -10.00 -9.15 5.61
CA PHE A 19 -8.82 -8.35 5.91
C PHE A 19 -7.80 -8.34 4.78
N ALA A 20 -7.73 -9.39 3.97
CA ALA A 20 -6.90 -9.41 2.77
C ALA A 20 -7.41 -8.40 1.74
N GLY A 21 -8.71 -8.43 1.40
CA GLY A 21 -9.33 -7.46 0.48
C GLY A 21 -9.21 -6.02 0.99
N MET A 22 -9.45 -5.82 2.29
CA MET A 22 -9.29 -4.52 2.94
C MET A 22 -7.85 -3.98 2.79
N SER A 23 -6.85 -4.83 3.03
CA SER A 23 -5.45 -4.42 2.94
C SER A 23 -4.99 -4.18 1.50
N VAL A 24 -5.49 -4.94 0.52
CA VAL A 24 -5.21 -4.71 -0.90
C VAL A 24 -5.63 -3.31 -1.30
N MET A 25 -6.88 -2.92 -1.01
CA MET A 25 -7.39 -1.59 -1.35
C MET A 25 -6.68 -0.46 -0.59
N ALA A 26 -6.37 -0.69 0.68
CA ALA A 26 -5.61 0.29 1.46
C ALA A 26 -4.20 0.52 0.90
N VAL A 27 -3.54 -0.55 0.43
CA VAL A 27 -2.22 -0.44 -0.22
C VAL A 27 -2.34 0.27 -1.57
N GLU A 28 -3.40 0.03 -2.34
CA GLU A 28 -3.65 0.70 -3.62
C GLU A 28 -3.79 2.22 -3.43
N LEU A 29 -4.60 2.64 -2.47
CA LEU A 29 -4.77 4.06 -2.16
C LEU A 29 -3.51 4.67 -1.55
N GLY A 30 -2.84 3.95 -0.66
CA GLY A 30 -1.54 4.36 -0.14
C GLY A 30 -0.48 4.49 -1.23
N ALA A 31 -0.51 3.63 -2.26
CA ALA A 31 0.39 3.72 -3.40
C ALA A 31 0.22 5.04 -4.16
N SER A 32 -1.02 5.47 -4.40
CA SER A 32 -1.28 6.74 -5.05
C SER A 32 -0.77 7.93 -4.23
N ARG A 33 -0.93 7.87 -2.92
CA ARG A 33 -0.45 8.90 -1.99
C ARG A 33 1.08 8.94 -1.90
N LEU A 34 1.73 7.78 -1.88
CA LEU A 34 3.19 7.69 -1.86
C LEU A 34 3.83 8.21 -3.16
N LEU A 35 3.18 7.98 -4.31
CA LEU A 35 3.72 8.37 -5.62
C LEU A 35 3.39 9.80 -6.01
N ALA A 36 2.24 10.34 -5.56
CA ALA A 36 1.77 11.67 -5.94
C ALA A 36 2.77 12.82 -5.67
N PRO A 37 3.49 12.88 -4.54
CA PRO A 37 4.49 13.92 -4.30
C PRO A 37 5.62 13.94 -5.33
N TYR A 38 5.97 12.79 -5.92
CA TYR A 38 7.07 12.65 -6.87
C TYR A 38 6.64 12.71 -8.34
N PHE A 39 5.47 12.16 -8.67
CA PHE A 39 5.02 11.98 -10.06
C PHE A 39 3.72 12.74 -10.40
N SER A 40 3.22 13.53 -9.47
CA SER A 40 1.90 14.19 -9.52
C SER A 40 0.70 13.23 -9.47
N SER A 41 -0.50 13.79 -9.23
CA SER A 41 -1.76 13.02 -9.20
C SER A 41 -2.42 12.95 -10.59
N SER A 42 -1.64 12.72 -11.65
CA SER A 42 -2.17 12.66 -13.01
C SER A 42 -2.95 11.37 -13.27
N GLN A 43 -3.89 11.43 -14.21
CA GLN A 43 -4.63 10.24 -14.65
C GLN A 43 -3.70 9.12 -15.17
N ILE A 44 -2.56 9.49 -15.77
CA ILE A 44 -1.56 8.52 -16.26
C ILE A 44 -0.98 7.75 -15.09
N VAL A 45 -0.58 8.42 -14.01
CA VAL A 45 -0.03 7.79 -12.81
C VAL A 45 -1.08 6.87 -12.16
N TRP A 46 -2.33 7.30 -12.06
CA TRP A 46 -3.44 6.45 -11.59
C TRP A 46 -3.62 5.19 -12.45
N THR A 47 -3.58 5.32 -13.77
CA THR A 47 -3.68 4.18 -14.71
C THR A 47 -2.54 3.19 -14.49
N ILE A 48 -1.32 3.68 -14.27
CA ILE A 48 -0.15 2.86 -13.97
C ILE A 48 -0.35 2.08 -12.67
N ILE A 49 -0.78 2.76 -11.60
CA ILE A 49 -1.00 2.13 -10.29
C ILE A 49 -2.05 1.01 -10.41
N ILE A 50 -3.24 1.34 -10.92
CA ILE A 50 -4.34 0.38 -11.05
C ILE A 50 -3.92 -0.80 -11.94
N GLY A 51 -3.36 -0.52 -13.12
CA GLY A 51 -2.94 -1.57 -14.07
C GLY A 51 -1.90 -2.52 -13.48
N THR A 52 -0.90 -1.96 -12.81
CA THR A 52 0.17 -2.74 -12.16
C THR A 52 -0.37 -3.63 -11.05
N ILE A 53 -1.25 -3.08 -10.21
CA ILE A 53 -1.88 -3.81 -9.10
C ILE A 53 -2.78 -4.93 -9.62
N MET A 54 -3.60 -4.65 -10.62
CA MET A 54 -4.47 -5.66 -11.23
C MET A 54 -3.67 -6.80 -11.87
N ILE A 55 -2.55 -6.51 -12.53
CA ILE A 55 -1.64 -7.54 -13.06
C ILE A 55 -1.08 -8.39 -11.92
N ALA A 56 -0.60 -7.77 -10.83
CA ALA A 56 -0.08 -8.47 -9.68
C ALA A 56 -1.12 -9.41 -9.06
N MET A 57 -2.34 -8.92 -8.86
CA MET A 57 -3.47 -9.69 -8.33
C MET A 57 -3.87 -10.84 -9.25
N ALA A 58 -3.95 -10.62 -10.57
CA ALA A 58 -4.27 -11.66 -11.53
C ALA A 58 -3.24 -12.79 -11.52
N LEU A 59 -1.95 -12.45 -11.55
CA LEU A 59 -0.85 -13.42 -11.45
C LEU A 59 -0.87 -14.15 -10.10
N GLY A 60 -1.16 -13.43 -9.01
CA GLY A 60 -1.33 -13.98 -7.67
C GLY A 60 -2.47 -15.00 -7.60
N ASN A 61 -3.63 -14.68 -8.19
CA ASN A 61 -4.77 -15.58 -8.26
C ASN A 61 -4.45 -16.87 -9.04
N ILE A 62 -3.81 -16.76 -10.20
CA ILE A 62 -3.42 -17.92 -11.03
C ILE A 62 -2.42 -18.81 -10.27
N TYR A 63 -1.40 -18.18 -9.68
CA TYR A 63 -0.39 -18.92 -8.93
C TYR A 63 -0.96 -19.54 -7.65
N GLY A 64 -1.80 -18.80 -6.93
CA GLY A 64 -2.47 -19.23 -5.71
C GLY A 64 -3.35 -20.46 -5.94
N GLY A 65 -4.17 -20.44 -7.01
CA GLY A 65 -5.00 -21.57 -7.41
C GLY A 65 -4.17 -22.81 -7.72
N LYS A 66 -3.19 -22.69 -8.62
CA LYS A 66 -2.28 -23.80 -8.95
C LYS A 66 -1.54 -24.35 -7.73
N SER A 67 -1.11 -23.46 -6.82
CA SER A 67 -0.40 -23.87 -5.59
C SER A 67 -1.32 -24.59 -4.60
N ALA A 68 -2.55 -24.12 -4.44
CA ALA A 68 -3.55 -24.74 -3.57
C ALA A 68 -4.01 -26.11 -4.08
N ASP A 69 -4.11 -26.26 -5.40
CA ASP A 69 -4.46 -27.57 -6.02
C ASP A 69 -3.36 -28.60 -5.86
N ARG A 70 -2.10 -28.19 -6.03
CA ARG A 70 -0.96 -29.11 -5.87
C ARG A 70 -0.71 -29.54 -4.42
N SER A 71 -0.89 -28.64 -3.48
CA SER A 71 -0.61 -28.87 -2.07
C SER A 71 -1.45 -27.91 -1.23
N PRO A 72 -2.65 -28.33 -0.78
CA PRO A 72 -3.54 -27.53 0.05
C PRO A 72 -2.98 -27.43 1.47
N ASP A 73 -2.00 -26.55 1.65
CA ASP A 73 -1.30 -26.32 2.91
C ASP A 73 -1.57 -24.90 3.42
N PRO A 74 -2.39 -24.74 4.45
CA PRO A 74 -2.69 -23.43 5.03
C PRO A 74 -1.46 -22.70 5.59
N ASP A 75 -0.44 -23.43 6.07
CA ASP A 75 0.80 -22.81 6.55
C ASP A 75 1.49 -22.01 5.43
N LYS A 76 1.35 -22.46 4.17
CA LYS A 76 1.88 -21.72 3.01
C LYS A 76 1.12 -20.42 2.77
N LEU A 77 -0.22 -20.44 2.93
CA LEU A 77 -1.04 -19.26 2.76
C LEU A 77 -0.69 -18.19 3.81
N TYR A 78 -0.76 -18.55 5.10
CA TYR A 78 -0.51 -17.58 6.17
C TYR A 78 0.95 -17.10 6.20
N ARG A 79 1.90 -17.91 5.73
CA ARG A 79 3.28 -17.46 5.49
C ARG A 79 3.36 -16.42 4.38
N ARG A 80 2.59 -16.56 3.28
CA ARG A 80 2.53 -15.55 2.21
C ARG A 80 1.93 -14.26 2.71
N ILE A 81 0.84 -14.33 3.49
CA ILE A 81 0.24 -13.15 4.13
C ILE A 81 1.27 -12.46 5.02
N LEU A 82 2.02 -13.20 5.83
CA LEU A 82 3.05 -12.65 6.72
C LEU A 82 4.18 -11.95 5.95
N ILE A 83 4.66 -12.56 4.86
CA ILE A 83 5.68 -11.97 3.99
C ILE A 83 5.15 -10.70 3.32
N ALA A 84 3.92 -10.73 2.80
CA ALA A 84 3.27 -9.55 2.22
C ALA A 84 3.15 -8.41 3.24
N ALA A 85 2.72 -8.74 4.46
CA ALA A 85 2.58 -7.77 5.54
C ALA A 85 3.92 -7.11 5.94
N ILE A 86 4.99 -7.90 6.04
CA ILE A 86 6.34 -7.36 6.30
C ILE A 86 6.77 -6.44 5.16
N TRP A 87 6.53 -6.83 3.91
CA TRP A 87 6.88 -6.00 2.77
C TRP A 87 6.10 -4.68 2.77
N ILE A 88 4.78 -4.73 3.07
CA ILE A 88 3.96 -3.52 3.21
C ILE A 88 4.49 -2.63 4.34
N ALA A 89 4.89 -3.21 5.48
CA ALA A 89 5.49 -2.46 6.58
C ALA A 89 6.84 -1.82 6.23
N LEU A 90 7.59 -2.38 5.27
CA LEU A 90 8.84 -1.82 4.77
C LEU A 90 8.63 -0.64 3.80
N ILE A 91 7.45 -0.51 3.16
CA ILE A 91 7.17 0.55 2.19
C ILE A 91 7.44 1.95 2.76
N PRO A 92 6.96 2.34 3.95
CA PRO A 92 7.25 3.64 4.53
C PRO A 92 8.75 3.88 4.76
N VAL A 93 9.49 2.82 5.07
CA VAL A 93 10.93 2.92 5.36
C VAL A 93 11.75 3.12 4.09
N VAL A 94 11.48 2.32 3.04
CA VAL A 94 12.36 2.26 1.86
C VAL A 94 11.73 2.83 0.59
N GLY A 95 10.39 2.99 0.53
CA GLY A 95 9.68 3.35 -0.69
C GLY A 95 10.14 4.67 -1.31
N LYS A 96 10.27 5.72 -0.50
CA LYS A 96 10.75 7.04 -0.94
C LYS A 96 12.18 6.97 -1.53
N TYR A 97 13.06 6.19 -0.96
CA TYR A 97 14.44 6.03 -1.48
C TYR A 97 14.45 5.24 -2.79
N ILE A 98 13.61 4.22 -2.92
CA ILE A 98 13.43 3.47 -4.17
C ILE A 98 12.92 4.39 -5.29
N ILE A 99 11.89 5.21 -5.02
CA ILE A 99 11.34 6.17 -5.98
C ILE A 99 12.41 7.15 -6.45
N LEU A 100 13.14 7.75 -5.53
CA LEU A 100 14.21 8.71 -5.85
C LEU A 100 15.36 8.05 -6.60
N GLY A 101 15.79 6.87 -6.20
CA GLY A 101 16.86 6.12 -6.87
C GLY A 101 16.49 5.77 -8.32
N ILE A 102 15.27 5.31 -8.55
CA ILE A 102 14.75 5.02 -9.90
C ILE A 102 14.66 6.31 -10.72
N SER A 103 14.12 7.38 -10.14
CA SER A 103 13.99 8.68 -10.82
C SER A 103 15.38 9.25 -11.20
N ALA A 104 16.33 9.21 -10.29
CA ALA A 104 17.71 9.66 -10.55
C ALA A 104 18.39 8.84 -11.64
N LEU A 105 18.20 7.52 -11.67
CA LEU A 105 18.78 6.66 -12.70
C LEU A 105 18.18 6.96 -14.08
N LEU A 106 16.86 7.16 -14.16
CA LEU A 106 16.16 7.32 -15.42
C LEU A 106 16.29 8.72 -16.01
N ILE A 107 16.52 9.78 -15.21
CA ILE A 107 16.70 11.15 -15.69
C ILE A 107 17.88 11.29 -16.65
N PHE A 108 18.90 10.44 -16.48
CA PHE A 108 20.08 10.43 -17.34
C PHE A 108 19.95 9.54 -18.57
N THR A 109 18.93 8.67 -18.62
CA THR A 109 18.79 7.65 -19.67
C THR A 109 17.62 7.89 -20.60
N VAL A 110 16.57 8.59 -20.15
CA VAL A 110 15.31 8.78 -20.87
C VAL A 110 14.94 10.27 -20.91
N SER A 111 14.86 10.88 -22.09
CA SER A 111 14.78 12.35 -22.22
C SER A 111 13.36 12.94 -22.13
N SER A 112 12.30 12.25 -22.59
CA SER A 112 10.97 12.89 -22.73
C SER A 112 9.85 12.34 -21.85
N ASN A 113 9.91 11.05 -21.48
CA ASN A 113 8.85 10.39 -20.69
C ASN A 113 9.39 9.73 -19.42
N PHE A 114 10.52 10.21 -18.89
CA PHE A 114 11.19 9.56 -17.77
C PHE A 114 10.31 9.45 -16.53
N LEU A 115 9.46 10.43 -16.25
CA LEU A 115 8.56 10.40 -15.09
C LEU A 115 7.53 9.27 -15.16
N ILE A 116 6.98 9.02 -16.36
CA ILE A 116 6.00 7.96 -16.57
C ILE A 116 6.66 6.59 -16.39
N ILE A 117 7.85 6.41 -16.98
CA ILE A 117 8.61 5.17 -16.87
C ILE A 117 9.09 4.96 -15.43
N ALA A 118 9.56 6.01 -14.76
CA ALA A 118 9.96 5.96 -13.37
C ALA A 118 8.80 5.57 -12.44
N ALA A 119 7.61 6.16 -12.64
CA ALA A 119 6.42 5.79 -11.90
C ALA A 119 6.04 4.32 -12.11
N PHE A 120 6.09 3.83 -13.36
CA PHE A 120 5.79 2.43 -13.68
C PHE A 120 6.79 1.47 -13.02
N VAL A 121 8.09 1.73 -13.14
CA VAL A 121 9.14 0.89 -12.54
C VAL A 121 9.05 0.93 -11.01
N ALA A 122 8.82 2.10 -10.42
CA ALA A 122 8.63 2.23 -8.97
C ALA A 122 7.42 1.41 -8.48
N CYS A 123 6.28 1.50 -9.18
CA CYS A 123 5.10 0.68 -8.90
C CYS A 123 5.41 -0.82 -8.96
N MET A 124 6.11 -1.25 -10.00
CA MET A 124 6.48 -2.66 -10.19
C MET A 124 7.34 -3.17 -9.02
N VAL A 125 8.35 -2.39 -8.63
CA VAL A 125 9.29 -2.80 -7.57
C VAL A 125 8.64 -2.79 -6.19
N ILE A 126 7.83 -1.78 -5.88
CA ILE A 126 7.30 -1.57 -4.53
C ILE A 126 6.06 -2.42 -4.29
N PHE A 127 5.11 -2.48 -5.24
CA PHE A 127 3.75 -2.99 -4.98
C PHE A 127 3.44 -4.36 -5.59
N VAL A 128 4.11 -4.77 -6.67
CA VAL A 128 3.76 -6.05 -7.34
C VAL A 128 3.97 -7.24 -6.42
N PHE A 129 5.10 -7.30 -5.72
CA PHE A 129 5.42 -8.46 -4.89
C PHE A 129 4.41 -8.68 -3.74
N PRO A 130 4.11 -7.71 -2.87
CA PRO A 130 3.16 -7.92 -1.78
C PRO A 130 1.74 -8.19 -2.30
N LEU A 131 1.29 -7.49 -3.34
CA LEU A 131 -0.05 -7.68 -3.90
C LEU A 131 -0.20 -9.00 -4.67
N PHE A 132 0.85 -9.46 -5.34
CA PHE A 132 0.90 -10.82 -5.87
C PHE A 132 0.67 -11.88 -4.78
N LEU A 133 1.33 -11.72 -3.62
CA LEU A 133 1.16 -12.64 -2.50
C LEU A 133 -0.27 -12.57 -1.92
N LEU A 134 -0.83 -11.37 -1.76
CA LEU A 134 -2.21 -11.21 -1.30
C LEU A 134 -3.22 -11.75 -2.33
N GLY A 135 -2.95 -11.64 -3.62
CA GLY A 135 -3.75 -12.28 -4.67
C GLY A 135 -3.86 -13.79 -4.54
N THR A 136 -2.92 -14.45 -3.85
CA THR A 136 -3.03 -15.91 -3.61
C THR A 136 -4.07 -16.29 -2.55
N VAL A 137 -4.64 -15.32 -1.81
CA VAL A 137 -5.51 -15.57 -0.66
C VAL A 137 -6.83 -16.19 -1.11
N THR A 138 -7.57 -15.51 -1.95
CA THR A 138 -8.90 -15.94 -2.42
C THR A 138 -8.91 -17.38 -2.96
N PRO A 139 -8.07 -17.76 -3.95
CA PRO A 139 -8.13 -19.12 -4.48
C PRO A 139 -7.70 -20.18 -3.45
N SER A 140 -6.81 -19.84 -2.52
CA SER A 140 -6.42 -20.73 -1.45
C SER A 140 -7.56 -20.94 -0.45
N LEU A 141 -8.25 -19.88 -0.04
CA LEU A 141 -9.39 -19.98 0.88
C LEU A 141 -10.57 -20.72 0.26
N VAL A 142 -10.86 -20.49 -1.03
CA VAL A 142 -11.86 -21.28 -1.76
C VAL A 142 -11.53 -22.77 -1.65
N LYS A 143 -10.29 -23.16 -1.92
CA LYS A 143 -9.86 -24.57 -1.83
C LYS A 143 -10.00 -25.18 -0.44
N TYR A 144 -9.81 -24.37 0.63
CA TYR A 144 -9.91 -24.85 2.01
C TYR A 144 -11.35 -24.86 2.53
N SER A 145 -12.24 -24.05 1.96
CA SER A 145 -13.61 -23.85 2.43
C SER A 145 -14.66 -24.70 1.72
N VAL A 146 -14.38 -25.14 0.48
CA VAL A 146 -15.29 -25.99 -0.29
C VAL A 146 -15.17 -27.42 0.19
N ASP A 147 -16.24 -27.93 0.80
CA ASP A 147 -16.32 -29.32 1.27
C ASP A 147 -16.97 -30.25 0.23
N SER A 148 -17.90 -29.72 -0.62
CA SER A 148 -18.57 -30.45 -1.69
C SER A 148 -18.83 -29.56 -2.91
N LEU A 149 -19.08 -30.17 -4.07
CA LEU A 149 -19.43 -29.45 -5.29
C LEU A 149 -20.78 -28.72 -5.17
N ASP A 150 -21.73 -29.28 -4.44
CA ASP A 150 -23.08 -28.74 -4.27
C ASP A 150 -23.07 -27.42 -3.49
N ASP A 151 -22.13 -27.23 -2.54
CA ASP A 151 -21.98 -26.03 -1.72
C ASP A 151 -20.95 -25.04 -2.28
N SER A 152 -20.30 -25.34 -3.41
CA SER A 152 -19.19 -24.55 -3.95
C SER A 152 -19.61 -23.12 -4.30
N GLY A 153 -20.74 -22.94 -4.97
CA GLY A 153 -21.27 -21.62 -5.37
C GLY A 153 -21.52 -20.71 -4.17
N LYS A 154 -22.16 -21.25 -3.11
CA LYS A 154 -22.43 -20.51 -1.87
C LYS A 154 -21.15 -20.09 -1.17
N THR A 155 -20.17 -20.99 -1.08
CA THR A 155 -18.89 -20.73 -0.42
C THR A 155 -18.08 -19.67 -1.16
N VAL A 156 -17.97 -19.77 -2.49
CA VAL A 156 -17.27 -18.80 -3.33
C VAL A 156 -17.96 -17.44 -3.26
N GLY A 157 -19.31 -17.41 -3.35
CA GLY A 157 -20.09 -16.18 -3.23
C GLY A 157 -19.92 -15.50 -1.87
N THR A 158 -19.88 -16.28 -0.77
CA THR A 158 -19.68 -15.74 0.57
C THR A 158 -18.27 -15.18 0.73
N LEU A 159 -17.22 -15.89 0.30
CA LEU A 159 -15.84 -15.39 0.32
C LEU A 159 -15.73 -14.10 -0.51
N GLY A 160 -16.28 -14.09 -1.73
CA GLY A 160 -16.31 -12.89 -2.58
C GLY A 160 -17.02 -11.70 -1.93
N ALA A 161 -18.13 -11.95 -1.22
CA ALA A 161 -18.84 -10.89 -0.47
C ALA A 161 -17.97 -10.32 0.66
N PHE A 162 -17.31 -11.17 1.46
CA PHE A 162 -16.39 -10.70 2.50
C PHE A 162 -15.19 -9.94 1.93
N ASN A 163 -14.62 -10.39 0.81
CA ASN A 163 -13.58 -9.66 0.10
C ASN A 163 -14.05 -8.27 -0.33
N THR A 164 -15.23 -8.19 -0.95
CA THR A 164 -15.80 -6.92 -1.42
C THR A 164 -16.09 -5.97 -0.28
N ILE A 165 -16.69 -6.44 0.81
CA ILE A 165 -16.96 -5.60 2.00
C ILE A 165 -15.64 -5.12 2.60
N GLY A 166 -14.65 -6.00 2.73
CA GLY A 166 -13.30 -5.62 3.16
C GLY A 166 -12.70 -4.55 2.25
N SER A 167 -12.79 -4.73 0.94
CA SER A 167 -12.29 -3.77 -0.06
C SER A 167 -12.96 -2.41 0.05
N ILE A 168 -14.28 -2.37 0.28
CA ILE A 168 -15.01 -1.11 0.51
C ILE A 168 -14.43 -0.39 1.73
N ILE A 169 -14.29 -1.08 2.86
CA ILE A 169 -13.74 -0.50 4.09
C ILE A 169 -12.28 -0.07 3.87
N GLY A 170 -11.48 -0.90 3.17
CA GLY A 170 -10.09 -0.60 2.79
C GLY A 170 -9.95 0.57 1.82
N THR A 171 -11.04 0.97 1.15
CA THR A 171 -11.08 2.18 0.33
C THR A 171 -11.44 3.41 1.16
N PHE A 172 -12.49 3.33 1.97
CA PHE A 172 -12.99 4.50 2.69
C PHE A 172 -12.14 4.86 3.91
N VAL A 173 -11.72 3.88 4.70
CA VAL A 173 -10.97 4.13 5.96
C VAL A 173 -9.62 4.82 5.68
N PRO A 174 -8.77 4.37 4.75
CA PRO A 174 -7.54 5.11 4.41
C PRO A 174 -7.82 6.54 3.96
N THR A 175 -8.75 6.71 3.05
CA THR A 175 -9.00 8.01 2.42
C THR A 175 -9.55 9.05 3.39
N PHE A 176 -10.51 8.67 4.21
CA PHE A 176 -11.23 9.64 5.04
C PHE A 176 -10.82 9.65 6.51
N VAL A 177 -10.10 8.63 6.97
CA VAL A 177 -9.74 8.48 8.38
C VAL A 177 -8.24 8.42 8.58
N THR A 178 -7.55 7.35 8.11
CA THR A 178 -6.18 7.12 8.55
C THR A 178 -5.18 8.05 7.84
N ILE A 179 -5.26 8.26 6.54
CA ILE A 179 -4.34 9.16 5.85
C ILE A 179 -4.46 10.60 6.38
N PRO A 180 -5.67 11.20 6.51
CA PRO A 180 -5.79 12.54 7.07
C PRO A 180 -5.39 12.65 8.54
N ALA A 181 -5.55 11.59 9.32
CA ALA A 181 -5.28 11.62 10.76
C ALA A 181 -3.82 11.33 11.12
N VAL A 182 -3.18 10.37 10.42
CA VAL A 182 -1.86 9.86 10.78
C VAL A 182 -0.89 9.73 9.59
N GLY A 183 -1.31 10.11 8.39
CA GLY A 183 -0.50 10.09 7.17
C GLY A 183 -0.43 8.74 6.49
N THR A 184 0.15 8.74 5.29
CA THR A 184 0.27 7.56 4.43
C THR A 184 1.18 6.49 5.04
N SER A 185 2.30 6.88 5.64
CA SER A 185 3.28 5.96 6.22
C SER A 185 2.68 5.12 7.34
N ILE A 186 2.02 5.76 8.30
CA ILE A 186 1.36 5.06 9.42
C ILE A 186 0.18 4.23 8.91
N THR A 187 -0.52 4.68 7.88
CA THR A 187 -1.59 3.89 7.23
C THR A 187 -1.06 2.56 6.70
N PHE A 188 0.06 2.52 5.99
CA PHE A 188 0.69 1.25 5.58
C PHE A 188 1.01 0.35 6.79
N LEU A 189 1.55 0.93 7.88
CA LEU A 189 1.87 0.18 9.09
C LEU A 189 0.61 -0.40 9.76
N ILE A 190 -0.50 0.33 9.82
CA ILE A 190 -1.77 -0.16 10.37
C ILE A 190 -2.24 -1.40 9.61
N PHE A 191 -2.32 -1.34 8.28
CA PHE A 191 -2.81 -2.47 7.48
C PHE A 191 -1.82 -3.64 7.45
N ALA A 192 -0.52 -3.38 7.48
CA ALA A 192 0.49 -4.42 7.69
C ALA A 192 0.33 -5.10 9.07
N GLY A 193 0.10 -4.32 10.12
CA GLY A 193 -0.14 -4.83 11.47
C GLY A 193 -1.38 -5.73 11.56
N ILE A 194 -2.47 -5.37 10.89
CA ILE A 194 -3.69 -6.20 10.79
C ILE A 194 -3.38 -7.55 10.14
N LEU A 195 -2.64 -7.57 9.04
CA LEU A 195 -2.25 -8.81 8.36
C LEU A 195 -1.30 -9.66 9.20
N ILE A 196 -0.35 -9.04 9.93
CA ILE A 196 0.54 -9.75 10.85
C ILE A 196 -0.27 -10.36 12.00
N ALA A 197 -1.19 -9.61 12.59
CA ALA A 197 -2.06 -10.11 13.66
C ALA A 197 -2.90 -11.30 13.19
N LEU A 198 -3.47 -11.22 11.98
CA LEU A 198 -4.22 -12.31 11.37
C LEU A 198 -3.37 -13.59 11.21
N ALA A 199 -2.18 -13.45 10.65
CA ALA A 199 -1.26 -14.58 10.48
C ALA A 199 -0.75 -15.11 11.83
N ALA A 200 -0.54 -14.21 12.82
CA ALA A 200 -0.14 -14.60 14.17
C ALA A 200 -1.23 -15.44 14.85
N VAL A 201 -2.49 -15.04 14.76
CA VAL A 201 -3.63 -15.84 15.29
C VAL A 201 -3.62 -17.25 14.70
N TYR A 202 -3.39 -17.39 13.40
CA TYR A 202 -3.28 -18.71 12.78
C TYR A 202 -2.11 -19.53 13.33
N PHE A 203 -0.89 -18.98 13.32
CA PHE A 203 0.31 -19.74 13.74
C PHE A 203 0.33 -20.07 15.23
N LEU A 204 -0.18 -19.17 16.07
CA LEU A 204 -0.28 -19.40 17.51
C LEU A 204 -1.32 -20.49 17.82
N SER A 205 -2.50 -20.45 17.16
CA SER A 205 -3.56 -21.45 17.34
C SER A 205 -3.18 -22.82 16.78
N SER A 206 -2.33 -22.89 15.78
CA SER A 206 -1.83 -24.16 15.20
C SER A 206 -0.61 -24.71 15.93
N HIS A 207 -0.10 -24.01 16.95
CA HIS A 207 1.15 -24.32 17.66
C HIS A 207 2.36 -24.53 16.73
N ARG A 208 2.31 -23.94 15.53
CA ARG A 208 3.35 -24.04 14.50
C ARG A 208 3.86 -22.65 14.14
N GLY A 209 5.15 -22.54 13.85
CA GLY A 209 5.71 -21.30 13.28
C GLY A 209 5.84 -20.11 14.26
N GLN A 210 5.82 -20.32 15.57
CA GLN A 210 6.01 -19.26 16.58
C GLN A 210 7.26 -18.39 16.33
N LYS A 211 8.37 -19.02 15.89
CA LYS A 211 9.58 -18.28 15.50
C LYS A 211 9.34 -17.31 14.34
N LYS A 212 8.50 -17.68 13.36
CA LYS A 212 8.17 -16.81 12.23
C LYS A 212 7.37 -15.59 12.70
N VAL A 213 6.40 -15.81 13.59
CA VAL A 213 5.60 -14.71 14.19
C VAL A 213 6.51 -13.79 14.99
N ALA A 214 7.38 -14.33 15.84
CA ALA A 214 8.30 -13.53 16.64
C ALA A 214 9.24 -12.68 15.78
N VAL A 215 9.86 -13.29 14.76
CA VAL A 215 10.73 -12.56 13.81
C VAL A 215 9.95 -11.47 13.08
N SER A 216 8.73 -11.77 12.61
CA SER A 216 7.90 -10.78 11.92
C SER A 216 7.46 -9.64 12.83
N ALA A 217 7.15 -9.93 14.09
CA ALA A 217 6.83 -8.91 15.09
C ALA A 217 8.03 -7.98 15.36
N VAL A 218 9.23 -8.53 15.48
CA VAL A 218 10.47 -7.72 15.65
C VAL A 218 10.69 -6.82 14.44
N ILE A 219 10.61 -7.37 13.22
CA ILE A 219 10.77 -6.58 11.99
C ILE A 219 9.69 -5.48 11.92
N PHE A 220 8.45 -5.80 12.25
CA PHE A 220 7.35 -4.84 12.25
C PHE A 220 7.58 -3.70 13.24
N VAL A 221 8.02 -3.99 14.45
CA VAL A 221 8.35 -2.95 15.46
C VAL A 221 9.48 -2.06 14.97
N LEU A 222 10.51 -2.63 14.32
CA LEU A 222 11.58 -1.84 13.69
C LEU A 222 11.04 -0.95 12.56
N CYS A 223 10.14 -1.48 11.72
CA CYS A 223 9.48 -0.69 10.68
C CYS A 223 8.62 0.44 11.27
N CYS A 224 7.93 0.21 12.39
CA CYS A 224 7.19 1.27 13.08
C CYS A 224 8.12 2.38 13.59
N GLY A 225 9.27 2.02 14.14
CA GLY A 225 10.24 3.01 14.63
C GLY A 225 10.94 3.81 13.53
N LEU A 226 11.20 3.19 12.37
CA LEU A 226 11.91 3.82 11.25
C LEU A 226 10.97 4.48 10.23
N GLY A 227 9.79 3.92 10.04
CA GLY A 227 8.84 4.32 8.99
C GLY A 227 7.70 5.22 9.48
N TYR A 228 7.78 5.71 10.69
CA TYR A 228 6.72 6.55 11.26
C TYR A 228 6.71 7.99 10.69
N SER A 229 7.81 8.43 10.10
CA SER A 229 7.95 9.78 9.55
C SER A 229 7.33 9.91 8.16
N ASP A 230 6.42 10.87 7.98
CA ASP A 230 5.76 11.20 6.71
C ASP A 230 6.54 12.24 5.88
N SER A 231 7.81 12.51 6.18
CA SER A 231 8.63 13.40 5.36
C SER A 231 8.95 12.76 4.01
N PHE A 232 8.30 13.25 2.96
CA PHE A 232 8.57 12.90 1.56
C PHE A 232 9.75 13.68 1.00
N ALA A 233 9.91 14.94 1.44
CA ALA A 233 10.98 15.85 1.06
C ALA A 233 12.15 15.83 2.06
N PHE A 234 12.55 14.65 2.54
CA PHE A 234 13.53 14.46 3.62
C PHE A 234 14.92 15.08 3.37
N TRP A 235 15.20 15.55 2.16
CA TRP A 235 16.44 16.27 1.80
C TRP A 235 16.30 17.79 1.87
N GLN A 236 15.08 18.31 2.09
CA GLN A 236 14.81 19.75 2.23
C GLN A 236 14.77 20.10 3.71
N ASN A 237 15.67 20.97 4.15
CA ASN A 237 15.75 21.39 5.55
C ASN A 237 15.00 22.70 5.83
N ASP A 238 14.54 23.40 4.78
CA ASP A 238 13.97 24.74 4.87
C ASP A 238 12.44 24.74 4.75
N LEU A 239 11.79 23.61 5.08
CA LEU A 239 10.34 23.52 5.07
C LEU A 239 9.77 24.06 6.38
N SER A 240 8.90 25.06 6.30
CA SER A 240 8.10 25.54 7.43
C SER A 240 6.96 24.60 7.78
N TYR A 241 6.46 23.84 6.80
CA TYR A 241 5.40 22.84 6.97
C TYR A 241 5.51 21.74 5.93
N GLU A 242 5.29 20.50 6.35
CA GLU A 242 5.10 19.34 5.48
C GLU A 242 3.98 18.47 6.05
N GLY A 243 3.02 18.05 5.19
CA GLY A 243 1.92 17.21 5.65
C GLY A 243 1.02 16.71 4.52
N GLU A 244 0.05 15.90 4.89
CA GLU A 244 -0.94 15.34 3.97
C GLU A 244 -2.35 15.80 4.36
N SER A 245 -3.14 16.19 3.37
CA SER A 245 -4.57 16.44 3.50
C SER A 245 -5.38 15.33 2.86
N ILE A 246 -6.72 15.37 3.00
CA ILE A 246 -7.61 14.43 2.28
C ILE A 246 -7.45 14.54 0.75
N TYR A 247 -6.94 15.68 0.24
CA TYR A 247 -6.81 15.93 -1.20
C TYR A 247 -5.40 15.68 -1.72
N ASN A 248 -4.40 16.31 -1.10
CA ASN A 248 -3.03 16.34 -1.62
C ASN A 248 -1.99 16.33 -0.50
N TYR A 249 -0.78 15.99 -0.89
CA TYR A 249 0.43 16.34 -0.15
C TYR A 249 0.64 17.84 -0.21
N LEU A 250 1.12 18.43 0.86
CA LEU A 250 1.34 19.86 1.02
C LEU A 250 2.72 20.10 1.64
N GLN A 251 3.48 20.99 1.03
CA GLN A 251 4.68 21.54 1.66
C GLN A 251 4.68 23.06 1.55
N VAL A 252 5.16 23.72 2.60
CA VAL A 252 5.37 25.16 2.64
C VAL A 252 6.84 25.41 2.91
N SER A 253 7.47 26.15 2.01
CA SER A 253 8.79 26.73 2.24
C SER A 253 8.67 28.24 2.39
N GLU A 254 9.45 28.82 3.29
CA GLU A 254 9.42 30.22 3.62
C GLU A 254 10.85 30.76 3.66
N ASP A 255 11.07 31.85 2.94
CA ASP A 255 12.30 32.62 2.99
C ASP A 255 11.99 34.10 3.43
N ASP A 256 13.00 34.94 3.48
CA ASP A 256 12.85 36.32 3.90
C ASP A 256 11.89 37.17 3.02
N ARG A 257 11.68 36.74 1.77
CA ARG A 257 10.92 37.50 0.76
C ARG A 257 9.59 36.87 0.38
N ARG A 258 9.47 35.56 0.51
CA ARG A 258 8.31 34.83 -0.05
C ARG A 258 7.95 33.59 0.77
N VAL A 259 6.69 33.21 0.62
CA VAL A 259 6.15 31.91 1.09
C VAL A 259 5.68 31.14 -0.14
N ILE A 260 6.10 29.89 -0.26
CA ILE A 260 5.80 29.00 -1.40
C ILE A 260 4.99 27.83 -0.89
N LEU A 261 3.81 27.62 -1.45
CA LEU A 261 3.01 26.42 -1.26
C LEU A 261 3.21 25.50 -2.46
N SER A 262 3.57 24.24 -2.19
CA SER A 262 3.74 23.21 -3.22
C SER A 262 2.95 21.95 -2.86
N THR A 263 2.48 21.25 -3.89
CA THR A 263 1.80 19.94 -3.78
C THR A 263 2.65 18.78 -4.32
N ASN A 264 3.92 19.09 -4.62
CA ASN A 264 4.90 18.14 -5.16
C ASN A 264 6.28 18.47 -4.57
N VAL A 265 7.09 17.45 -4.33
CA VAL A 265 8.42 17.62 -3.71
C VAL A 265 9.50 18.12 -4.69
N LEU A 266 9.26 18.02 -6.01
CA LEU A 266 10.29 18.31 -7.02
C LEU A 266 10.02 19.56 -7.86
N PHE A 267 8.80 19.77 -8.38
CA PHE A 267 8.57 20.72 -9.47
C PHE A 267 7.30 21.57 -9.35
N GLY A 268 6.47 21.39 -8.35
CA GLY A 268 5.14 21.98 -8.31
C GLY A 268 5.05 23.18 -7.37
N VAL A 269 5.14 24.40 -7.90
CA VAL A 269 4.69 25.61 -7.16
C VAL A 269 3.20 25.79 -7.41
N GLN A 270 2.40 25.63 -6.36
CA GLN A 270 0.94 25.83 -6.42
C GLN A 270 0.58 27.29 -6.21
N SER A 271 1.22 27.93 -5.25
CA SER A 271 0.97 29.31 -4.90
C SER A 271 2.23 29.95 -4.32
N LEU A 272 2.40 31.24 -4.58
CA LEU A 272 3.52 32.02 -4.10
C LEU A 272 2.97 33.35 -3.51
N TYR A 273 3.41 33.68 -2.32
CA TYR A 273 3.08 34.93 -1.66
C TYR A 273 4.35 35.74 -1.42
N MET A 274 4.36 37.00 -1.89
CA MET A 274 5.45 37.96 -1.68
C MET A 274 5.20 38.76 -0.41
N LYS A 275 6.12 38.71 0.56
CA LYS A 275 5.99 39.39 1.86
C LYS A 275 5.99 40.93 1.74
N ASP A 276 6.60 41.45 0.69
CA ASP A 276 6.65 42.89 0.38
C ASP A 276 5.42 43.41 -0.39
N GLY A 277 4.45 42.53 -0.69
CA GLY A 277 3.26 42.85 -1.47
C GLY A 277 3.53 43.06 -2.98
N GLY A 278 4.73 42.68 -3.45
CA GLY A 278 5.09 42.71 -4.87
C GLY A 278 4.41 41.65 -5.72
N LEU A 279 4.56 41.75 -7.03
CA LEU A 279 4.09 40.75 -7.98
C LEU A 279 4.87 39.43 -7.82
N THR A 280 4.17 38.33 -7.96
CA THR A 280 4.74 36.97 -7.80
C THR A 280 5.41 36.45 -9.07
N GLY A 281 5.08 37.05 -10.24
CA GLY A 281 5.45 36.55 -11.56
C GLY A 281 4.64 35.34 -12.02
N MET A 282 3.60 34.99 -11.28
CA MET A 282 2.70 33.86 -11.61
C MET A 282 1.48 34.34 -12.36
N TYR A 283 0.77 33.45 -13.02
CA TYR A 283 -0.38 33.76 -13.87
C TYR A 283 -1.51 34.52 -13.17
N TYR A 284 -1.68 34.34 -11.87
CA TYR A 284 -2.74 35.01 -11.11
C TYR A 284 -2.45 36.47 -10.79
N ASP A 285 -1.23 36.96 -11.00
CA ASP A 285 -0.94 38.40 -10.92
C ASP A 285 -1.70 39.19 -11.99
N TYR A 286 -2.12 38.53 -13.09
CA TYR A 286 -2.93 39.16 -14.15
C TYR A 286 -4.42 39.19 -13.81
N ALA A 287 -4.85 38.58 -12.70
CA ALA A 287 -6.24 38.60 -12.27
C ALA A 287 -6.55 39.65 -11.21
N MET A 288 -5.52 40.39 -10.78
CA MET A 288 -5.63 41.52 -9.88
C MET A 288 -5.68 42.83 -10.68
#